data_361137988d3f6863bdcaa8f0c321de3b
#
_entry.id   361137988d3f6863bdcaa8f0c321de3b
#
_cell.length_a   1.000
_cell.length_b   1.000
_cell.length_c   1.000
_cell.angle_alpha   90.00
_cell.angle_beta   90.00
_cell.angle_gamma   90.00
#
_symmetry.space_group_name_H-M   'P 1'
#
loop_
_entity.id
_entity.type
_entity.pdbx_description
1 polymer ?
#
loop_
_entity_poly.entity_id
_entity_poly.type
_entity_poly.pdbx_seq_one_letter_code
_entity_poly.pdbx_strand_id
1 'polypeptide(L)'
;LGATGALSVLSEKNVIPPYGVEGGSNGAANSFTVIRDGAVTQPSPVPGKVSGFPLKTGDVVREETAGGGGYGDPLKRTPELVIADVSEGYLTVGEAEHRYGVIMKGDSVDAAATEAKRAELSQIRITVAVELSNEEMTDGPRRQFLVPKALATSLNVADGDLIEIVTGRGSPLRAWALLGEGGENIVVSASSLDILGVTPGDQVGVRAARPHPETYA
;
A
#
# COMPACT_ATOMS: atom_id res chain seq x y z
N LEU A 1 7.39 29.32 12.27
CA LEU A 1 7.07 30.51 11.45
C LEU A 1 7.37 31.77 12.22
N GLY A 2 8.14 32.70 11.64
CA GLY A 2 8.52 33.98 12.28
C GLY A 2 7.50 35.13 12.07
N ALA A 3 6.48 34.94 11.23
CA ALA A 3 5.43 35.89 10.90
C ALA A 3 4.15 35.16 10.48
N THR A 4 3.06 35.93 10.32
CA THR A 4 1.81 35.37 9.74
C THR A 4 1.96 35.14 8.25
N GLY A 5 1.26 34.12 7.74
CA GLY A 5 1.29 33.75 6.34
C GLY A 5 0.09 32.85 5.99
N ALA A 6 0.10 32.30 4.81
CA ALA A 6 -0.89 31.34 4.37
C ALA A 6 -0.21 30.15 3.72
N LEU A 7 -0.76 28.94 3.98
CA LEU A 7 -0.35 27.69 3.35
C LEU A 7 -1.27 27.39 2.17
N SER A 8 -0.68 27.16 1.00
CA SER A 8 -1.37 26.57 -0.14
C SER A 8 -0.58 25.38 -0.63
N VAL A 9 -1.28 24.27 -0.84
CA VAL A 9 -0.70 23.00 -1.32
C VAL A 9 -1.56 22.49 -2.46
N LEU A 10 -0.89 22.06 -3.53
CA LEU A 10 -1.49 21.29 -4.61
C LEU A 10 -0.62 20.06 -4.82
N SER A 11 -1.10 18.92 -4.36
CA SER A 11 -0.34 17.67 -4.34
C SER A 11 -1.20 16.50 -4.76
N GLU A 12 -0.57 15.48 -5.30
CA GLU A 12 -1.15 14.18 -5.66
C GLU A 12 -0.62 13.09 -4.70
N LYS A 13 -1.14 11.87 -4.81
CA LYS A 13 -0.71 10.74 -3.98
C LYS A 13 -0.95 10.90 -2.46
N ASN A 14 -1.91 11.72 -2.08
CA ASN A 14 -2.26 11.95 -0.68
C ASN A 14 -3.21 10.90 -0.09
N VAL A 15 -3.94 10.15 -0.94
CA VAL A 15 -4.87 9.09 -0.53
C VAL A 15 -4.42 7.75 -1.09
N ILE A 16 -4.09 7.72 -2.38
CA ILE A 16 -3.63 6.52 -3.08
C ILE A 16 -2.11 6.61 -3.23
N PRO A 17 -1.33 5.83 -2.47
CA PRO A 17 0.12 5.90 -2.50
C PRO A 17 0.69 5.41 -3.84
N PRO A 18 1.96 5.73 -4.17
CA PRO A 18 2.67 5.09 -5.28
C PRO A 18 2.66 3.56 -5.11
N TYR A 19 2.38 2.84 -6.19
CA TYR A 19 2.41 1.37 -6.16
C TYR A 19 3.83 0.83 -6.34
N GLY A 20 4.06 -0.37 -5.79
CA GLY A 20 5.26 -1.14 -6.09
C GLY A 20 5.08 -1.98 -7.35
N VAL A 21 6.17 -2.41 -7.97
CA VAL A 21 6.17 -3.26 -9.15
C VAL A 21 6.86 -4.59 -8.88
N GLU A 22 6.62 -5.62 -9.70
CA GLU A 22 7.20 -6.97 -9.54
C GLU A 22 6.97 -7.56 -8.14
N GLY A 23 5.81 -7.32 -7.54
CA GLY A 23 5.48 -7.76 -6.18
C GLY A 23 5.94 -6.81 -5.07
N GLY A 24 6.54 -5.68 -5.41
CA GLY A 24 7.00 -4.68 -4.45
C GLY A 24 5.86 -4.06 -3.63
N SER A 25 6.20 -3.53 -2.46
CA SER A 25 5.27 -2.85 -1.58
C SER A 25 4.94 -1.43 -2.08
N ASN A 26 3.78 -0.92 -1.70
CA ASN A 26 3.43 0.47 -1.94
C ASN A 26 4.35 1.41 -1.16
N GLY A 27 4.61 2.59 -1.69
CA GLY A 27 5.24 3.68 -0.96
C GLY A 27 4.28 4.32 0.05
N ALA A 28 4.78 5.30 0.80
CA ALA A 28 3.95 6.15 1.64
C ALA A 28 3.14 7.15 0.79
N ALA A 29 2.01 7.61 1.31
CA ALA A 29 1.27 8.71 0.71
C ALA A 29 1.88 10.06 1.15
N ASN A 30 1.60 11.14 0.39
CA ASN A 30 1.89 12.50 0.83
C ASN A 30 1.00 12.89 2.01
N SER A 31 1.56 13.60 2.97
CA SER A 31 0.83 14.16 4.11
C SER A 31 1.27 15.60 4.38
N PHE A 32 0.29 16.46 4.66
CA PHE A 32 0.53 17.87 5.01
C PHE A 32 -0.29 18.19 6.25
N THR A 33 0.38 18.54 7.33
CA THR A 33 -0.26 18.89 8.59
C THR A 33 0.28 20.23 9.14
N VAL A 34 -0.52 20.88 9.95
CA VAL A 34 -0.10 22.09 10.67
C VAL A 34 -0.14 21.78 12.17
N ILE A 35 0.98 21.99 12.83
CA ILE A 35 1.10 21.83 14.27
C ILE A 35 1.01 23.23 14.89
N ARG A 36 -0.02 23.47 15.69
CA ARG A 36 -0.28 24.73 16.40
C ARG A 36 -0.49 24.44 17.87
N ASP A 37 0.30 25.06 18.72
CA ASP A 37 0.23 24.88 20.19
C ASP A 37 0.28 23.41 20.60
N GLY A 38 1.05 22.58 19.88
CA GLY A 38 1.17 21.14 20.07
C GLY A 38 0.03 20.30 19.46
N ALA A 39 -1.03 20.92 18.95
CA ALA A 39 -2.13 20.23 18.29
C ALA A 39 -1.88 20.06 16.79
N VAL A 40 -2.06 18.84 16.29
CA VAL A 40 -1.96 18.50 14.86
C VAL A 40 -3.30 18.76 14.18
N THR A 41 -3.29 19.55 13.12
CA THR A 41 -4.48 19.92 12.35
C THR A 41 -4.30 19.60 10.88
N GLN A 42 -5.31 18.99 10.27
CA GLN A 42 -5.38 18.85 8.82
C GLN A 42 -5.84 20.18 8.20
N PRO A 43 -5.03 20.80 7.33
CA PRO A 43 -5.34 22.14 6.81
C PRO A 43 -6.47 22.16 5.76
N SER A 44 -6.94 20.99 5.32
CA SER A 44 -8.06 20.85 4.38
C SER A 44 -8.76 19.51 4.59
N PRO A 45 -10.09 19.43 4.39
CA PRO A 45 -10.82 18.17 4.36
C PRO A 45 -10.48 17.31 3.12
N VAL A 46 -9.88 17.93 2.09
CA VAL A 46 -9.41 17.22 0.89
C VAL A 46 -7.88 17.11 0.98
N PRO A 47 -7.33 15.90 1.22
CA PRO A 47 -5.90 15.71 1.35
C PRO A 47 -5.11 16.27 0.17
N GLY A 48 -4.08 17.06 0.44
CA GLY A 48 -3.21 17.65 -0.57
C GLY A 48 -3.81 18.78 -1.41
N LYS A 49 -5.01 19.25 -1.09
CA LYS A 49 -5.67 20.40 -1.74
C LYS A 49 -5.95 21.46 -0.70
N VAL A 50 -4.98 22.31 -0.45
CA VAL A 50 -5.04 23.39 0.54
C VAL A 50 -4.95 24.73 -0.18
N SER A 51 -5.84 25.64 0.10
CA SER A 51 -5.81 26.99 -0.46
C SER A 51 -5.95 28.03 0.66
N GLY A 52 -4.89 28.82 0.86
CA GLY A 52 -4.92 29.97 1.74
C GLY A 52 -5.15 29.66 3.23
N PHE A 53 -4.78 28.45 3.71
CA PHE A 53 -4.91 28.12 5.14
C PHE A 53 -4.08 29.09 5.99
N PRO A 54 -4.70 29.82 6.95
CA PRO A 54 -4.00 30.88 7.67
C PRO A 54 -3.01 30.30 8.67
N LEU A 55 -1.74 30.70 8.53
CA LEU A 55 -0.67 30.38 9.45
C LEU A 55 -0.42 31.53 10.43
N LYS A 56 -0.06 31.16 11.66
CA LYS A 56 0.31 32.09 12.74
C LYS A 56 1.78 31.93 13.11
N THR A 57 2.32 32.94 13.77
CA THR A 57 3.64 32.82 14.39
C THR A 57 3.68 31.66 15.36
N GLY A 58 4.69 30.80 15.24
CA GLY A 58 4.85 29.58 16.04
C GLY A 58 4.28 28.32 15.41
N ASP A 59 3.44 28.42 14.36
CA ASP A 59 2.98 27.24 13.64
C ASP A 59 4.15 26.52 12.97
N VAL A 60 4.08 25.19 12.98
CA VAL A 60 4.98 24.29 12.24
C VAL A 60 4.18 23.61 11.13
N VAL A 61 4.61 23.77 9.89
CA VAL A 61 4.09 22.99 8.77
C VAL A 61 4.93 21.74 8.64
N ARG A 62 4.30 20.57 8.81
CA ARG A 62 4.93 19.27 8.59
C ARG A 62 4.51 18.78 7.21
N GLU A 63 5.49 18.52 6.38
CA GLU A 63 5.33 17.97 5.05
C GLU A 63 6.05 16.62 4.98
N GLU A 64 5.29 15.58 4.68
CA GLU A 64 5.78 14.22 4.45
C GLU A 64 5.51 13.88 3.00
N THR A 65 6.58 13.85 2.19
CA THR A 65 6.46 13.57 0.76
C THR A 65 6.30 12.08 0.51
N ALA A 66 5.53 11.73 -0.52
CA ALA A 66 5.35 10.34 -0.91
C ALA A 66 6.70 9.68 -1.25
N GLY A 67 6.89 8.49 -0.74
CA GLY A 67 8.00 7.63 -1.16
C GLY A 67 7.77 7.07 -2.57
N GLY A 68 8.77 6.36 -3.09
CA GLY A 68 8.61 5.49 -4.25
C GLY A 68 7.98 4.15 -3.86
N GLY A 69 7.31 3.49 -4.81
CA GLY A 69 6.95 2.08 -4.64
C GLY A 69 8.19 1.19 -4.75
N GLY A 70 8.18 0.06 -4.05
CA GLY A 70 9.25 -0.91 -4.08
C GLY A 70 9.31 -1.67 -5.40
N TYR A 71 10.47 -2.21 -5.71
CA TYR A 71 10.68 -3.13 -6.83
C TYR A 71 10.98 -4.54 -6.31
N GLY A 72 10.27 -5.52 -6.80
CA GLY A 72 10.45 -6.92 -6.41
C GLY A 72 9.87 -7.28 -5.05
N ASP A 73 9.73 -8.58 -4.83
CA ASP A 73 9.19 -9.14 -3.60
C ASP A 73 10.11 -8.86 -2.39
N PRO A 74 9.66 -8.15 -1.35
CA PRO A 74 10.47 -7.86 -0.16
C PRO A 74 11.05 -9.12 0.51
N LEU A 75 10.31 -10.25 0.49
CA LEU A 75 10.76 -11.51 1.09
C LEU A 75 11.91 -12.16 0.31
N LYS A 76 12.21 -11.70 -0.91
CA LYS A 76 13.34 -12.17 -1.73
C LYS A 76 14.56 -11.27 -1.65
N ARG A 77 14.49 -10.12 -0.95
CA ARG A 77 15.65 -9.23 -0.80
C ARG A 77 16.75 -9.93 0.01
N THR A 78 17.97 -9.79 -0.43
CA THR A 78 19.16 -10.35 0.25
C THR A 78 19.21 -9.88 1.70
N PRO A 79 19.24 -10.78 2.70
CA PRO A 79 19.17 -10.41 4.11
C PRO A 79 20.27 -9.45 4.56
N GLU A 80 21.47 -9.58 4.02
CA GLU A 80 22.63 -8.73 4.33
C GLU A 80 22.38 -7.28 3.90
N LEU A 81 21.68 -7.06 2.78
CA LEU A 81 21.28 -5.71 2.34
C LEU A 81 20.22 -5.10 3.27
N VAL A 82 19.33 -5.93 3.83
CA VAL A 82 18.35 -5.46 4.82
C VAL A 82 19.05 -5.03 6.12
N ILE A 83 20.05 -5.80 6.56
CA ILE A 83 20.85 -5.43 7.73
C ILE A 83 21.64 -4.14 7.49
N ALA A 84 22.22 -3.98 6.29
CA ALA A 84 22.89 -2.73 5.93
C ALA A 84 21.94 -1.53 6.03
N ASP A 85 20.70 -1.66 5.48
CA ASP A 85 19.69 -0.62 5.60
C ASP A 85 19.31 -0.31 7.07
N VAL A 86 19.32 -1.31 7.96
CA VAL A 86 19.12 -1.11 9.41
C VAL A 86 20.29 -0.36 10.03
N SER A 87 21.53 -0.77 9.72
CA SER A 87 22.73 -0.15 10.28
C SER A 87 22.91 1.31 9.84
N GLU A 88 22.45 1.64 8.63
CA GLU A 88 22.44 2.99 8.07
C GLU A 88 21.23 3.84 8.50
N GLY A 89 20.28 3.24 9.24
CA GLY A 89 19.11 3.94 9.78
C GLY A 89 17.97 4.13 8.77
N TYR A 90 17.99 3.46 7.63
CA TYR A 90 16.88 3.46 6.66
C TYR A 90 15.74 2.55 7.09
N LEU A 91 15.99 1.54 7.90
CA LEU A 91 15.02 0.61 8.45
C LEU A 91 15.21 0.46 9.95
N THR A 92 14.13 0.21 10.66
CA THR A 92 14.18 -0.31 12.03
C THR A 92 14.33 -1.83 12.03
N VAL A 93 14.81 -2.42 13.12
CA VAL A 93 14.85 -3.88 13.30
C VAL A 93 13.46 -4.50 13.13
N GLY A 94 12.41 -3.83 13.66
CA GLY A 94 11.03 -4.28 13.50
C GLY A 94 10.57 -4.29 12.03
N GLU A 95 10.95 -3.30 11.24
CA GLU A 95 10.64 -3.28 9.80
C GLU A 95 11.40 -4.36 9.03
N ALA A 96 12.65 -4.63 9.38
CA ALA A 96 13.41 -5.74 8.80
C ALA A 96 12.69 -7.08 9.03
N GLU A 97 12.15 -7.30 10.23
CA GLU A 97 11.37 -8.49 10.55
C GLU A 97 10.02 -8.52 9.83
N HIS A 98 9.19 -7.47 9.98
CA HIS A 98 7.80 -7.51 9.53
C HIS A 98 7.65 -7.35 8.01
N ARG A 99 8.54 -6.59 7.34
CA ARG A 99 8.44 -6.34 5.89
C ARG A 99 9.28 -7.31 5.07
N TYR A 100 10.50 -7.64 5.55
CA TYR A 100 11.47 -8.44 4.81
C TYR A 100 11.63 -9.85 5.35
N GLY A 101 11.03 -10.14 6.52
CA GLY A 101 11.17 -11.41 7.21
C GLY A 101 12.62 -11.69 7.63
N VAL A 102 13.44 -10.65 7.86
CA VAL A 102 14.82 -10.81 8.27
C VAL A 102 14.95 -10.69 9.77
N ILE A 103 15.43 -11.77 10.39
CA ILE A 103 15.68 -11.82 11.83
C ILE A 103 17.16 -11.55 12.10
N MET A 104 17.42 -10.59 12.97
CA MET A 104 18.76 -10.20 13.34
C MET A 104 19.19 -10.85 14.66
N LYS A 105 20.47 -11.25 14.73
CA LYS A 105 21.15 -11.67 15.94
C LYS A 105 22.38 -10.77 16.15
N GLY A 106 22.20 -9.72 16.95
CA GLY A 106 23.14 -8.60 16.97
C GLY A 106 23.20 -7.94 15.59
N ASP A 107 24.38 -7.75 15.03
CA ASP A 107 24.60 -7.11 13.73
C ASP A 107 24.65 -8.12 12.56
N SER A 108 24.18 -9.35 12.77
CA SER A 108 24.23 -10.40 11.75
C SER A 108 22.85 -11.02 11.50
N VAL A 109 22.70 -11.73 10.37
CA VAL A 109 21.48 -12.49 10.05
C VAL A 109 21.40 -13.74 10.91
N ASP A 110 20.24 -14.00 11.54
CA ASP A 110 19.87 -15.34 11.95
C ASP A 110 19.23 -16.05 10.75
N ALA A 111 19.99 -16.86 10.04
CA ALA A 111 19.56 -17.47 8.78
C ALA A 111 18.37 -18.41 8.98
N ALA A 112 18.39 -19.24 10.02
CA ALA A 112 17.31 -20.22 10.29
C ALA A 112 15.99 -19.49 10.70
N ALA A 113 16.09 -18.51 11.58
CA ALA A 113 14.92 -17.71 11.98
C ALA A 113 14.38 -16.87 10.82
N THR A 114 15.25 -16.34 9.96
CA THR A 114 14.88 -15.59 8.75
C THR A 114 14.13 -16.48 7.77
N GLU A 115 14.59 -17.70 7.51
CA GLU A 115 13.91 -18.65 6.63
C GLU A 115 12.51 -18.99 7.18
N ALA A 116 12.42 -19.31 8.48
CA ALA A 116 11.14 -19.60 9.13
C ALA A 116 10.17 -18.41 9.08
N LYS A 117 10.66 -17.18 9.35
CA LYS A 117 9.85 -15.96 9.29
C LYS A 117 9.36 -15.64 7.89
N ARG A 118 10.20 -15.82 6.88
CA ARG A 118 9.80 -15.65 5.47
C ARG A 118 8.75 -16.66 5.03
N ALA A 119 8.86 -17.90 5.48
CA ALA A 119 7.85 -18.94 5.23
C ALA A 119 6.51 -18.55 5.89
N GLU A 120 6.51 -18.10 7.13
CA GLU A 120 5.33 -17.58 7.83
C GLU A 120 4.69 -16.42 7.05
N LEU A 121 5.46 -15.38 6.73
CA LEU A 121 4.97 -14.20 6.01
C LEU A 121 4.46 -14.54 4.60
N SER A 122 5.04 -15.54 3.95
CA SER A 122 4.55 -16.02 2.66
C SER A 122 3.18 -16.70 2.76
N GLN A 123 2.93 -17.44 3.84
CA GLN A 123 1.67 -18.15 4.07
C GLN A 123 0.49 -17.22 4.37
N ILE A 124 0.73 -16.05 4.96
CA ILE A 124 -0.34 -15.09 5.25
C ILE A 124 -0.70 -14.21 4.03
N ARG A 125 0.02 -14.33 2.91
CA ARG A 125 -0.34 -13.66 1.66
C ARG A 125 -1.60 -14.26 1.10
N ILE A 126 -2.57 -13.42 0.83
CA ILE A 126 -3.83 -13.85 0.23
C ILE A 126 -3.61 -14.05 -1.27
N THR A 127 -3.78 -15.28 -1.72
CA THR A 127 -3.81 -15.65 -3.13
C THR A 127 -5.15 -16.29 -3.46
N VAL A 128 -5.70 -15.93 -4.62
CA VAL A 128 -6.98 -16.45 -5.10
C VAL A 128 -6.91 -16.66 -6.61
N ALA A 129 -7.72 -17.55 -7.14
CA ALA A 129 -7.89 -17.66 -8.58
C ALA A 129 -8.67 -16.43 -9.13
N VAL A 130 -8.35 -16.05 -10.35
CA VAL A 130 -9.15 -15.05 -11.08
C VAL A 130 -10.23 -15.73 -11.89
N GLU A 131 -11.41 -15.13 -11.96
CA GLU A 131 -12.49 -15.55 -12.83
C GLU A 131 -12.89 -14.42 -13.77
N LEU A 132 -13.28 -14.80 -14.99
CA LEU A 132 -13.85 -13.83 -15.94
C LEU A 132 -15.31 -13.55 -15.56
N SER A 133 -15.68 -12.29 -15.50
CA SER A 133 -17.07 -11.89 -15.32
C SER A 133 -17.95 -12.35 -16.49
N ASN A 134 -19.11 -12.91 -16.17
CA ASN A 134 -20.15 -13.23 -17.15
C ASN A 134 -21.01 -12.01 -17.53
N GLU A 135 -20.87 -10.91 -16.81
CA GLU A 135 -21.56 -9.64 -17.04
C GLU A 135 -20.58 -8.60 -17.56
N GLU A 136 -21.11 -7.61 -18.28
CA GLU A 136 -20.31 -6.44 -18.67
C GLU A 136 -19.90 -5.65 -17.42
N MET A 137 -18.78 -6.03 -16.83
CA MET A 137 -18.17 -5.20 -15.79
C MET A 137 -17.59 -3.95 -16.46
N THR A 138 -18.06 -2.81 -16.02
CA THR A 138 -17.62 -1.53 -16.59
C THR A 138 -16.18 -1.26 -16.19
N ASP A 139 -15.27 -1.29 -17.16
CA ASP A 139 -13.94 -0.67 -17.07
C ASP A 139 -14.03 0.86 -17.22
N GLY A 140 -15.16 1.44 -16.80
CA GLY A 140 -15.43 2.86 -16.81
C GLY A 140 -14.45 3.65 -15.93
N PRO A 141 -14.75 4.92 -15.59
CA PRO A 141 -13.86 5.75 -14.77
C PRO A 141 -13.56 5.14 -13.38
N ARG A 142 -14.29 4.10 -13.00
CA ARG A 142 -14.07 3.31 -11.80
C ARG A 142 -14.07 1.83 -12.16
N ARG A 143 -12.88 1.27 -12.43
CA ARG A 143 -12.73 -0.19 -12.54
C ARG A 143 -13.16 -0.85 -11.24
N GLN A 144 -13.90 -1.94 -11.35
CA GLN A 144 -14.39 -2.71 -10.21
C GLN A 144 -13.96 -4.18 -10.33
N PHE A 145 -13.72 -4.80 -9.19
CA PHE A 145 -13.56 -6.25 -9.06
C PHE A 145 -14.65 -6.77 -8.15
N LEU A 146 -15.32 -7.85 -8.55
CA LEU A 146 -16.27 -8.52 -7.67
C LEU A 146 -15.48 -9.37 -6.68
N VAL A 147 -15.63 -9.04 -5.40
CA VAL A 147 -14.87 -9.62 -4.29
C VAL A 147 -15.82 -10.41 -3.41
N PRO A 148 -15.61 -11.75 -3.26
CA PRO A 148 -16.41 -12.54 -2.32
C PRO A 148 -16.31 -11.98 -0.90
N LYS A 149 -17.41 -12.01 -0.14
CA LYS A 149 -17.44 -11.49 1.24
C LYS A 149 -16.40 -12.14 2.15
N ALA A 150 -16.16 -13.43 1.99
CA ALA A 150 -15.12 -14.13 2.76
C ALA A 150 -13.71 -13.57 2.48
N LEU A 151 -13.40 -13.33 1.19
CA LEU A 151 -12.14 -12.71 0.78
C LEU A 151 -12.04 -11.27 1.29
N ALA A 152 -13.11 -10.49 1.18
CA ALA A 152 -13.15 -9.12 1.68
C ALA A 152 -12.90 -9.05 3.21
N THR A 153 -13.46 -9.99 3.96
CA THR A 153 -13.19 -10.12 5.40
C THR A 153 -11.72 -10.42 5.67
N SER A 154 -11.12 -11.35 4.93
CA SER A 154 -9.69 -11.69 5.08
C SER A 154 -8.76 -10.52 4.72
N LEU A 155 -9.15 -9.71 3.74
CA LEU A 155 -8.44 -8.50 3.33
C LEU A 155 -8.71 -7.31 4.27
N ASN A 156 -9.71 -7.41 5.14
CA ASN A 156 -10.25 -6.32 5.94
C ASN A 156 -10.62 -5.11 5.06
N VAL A 157 -11.40 -5.35 4.01
CA VAL A 157 -11.92 -4.33 3.08
C VAL A 157 -13.45 -4.31 3.09
N ALA A 158 -14.00 -3.13 2.89
CA ALA A 158 -15.43 -2.87 2.73
C ALA A 158 -15.78 -2.66 1.26
N ASP A 159 -17.08 -2.62 0.98
CA ASP A 159 -17.58 -2.23 -0.35
C ASP A 159 -17.11 -0.83 -0.73
N GLY A 160 -16.57 -0.68 -1.94
CA GLY A 160 -15.98 0.57 -2.41
C GLY A 160 -14.56 0.86 -1.92
N ASP A 161 -13.92 -0.02 -1.16
CA ASP A 161 -12.50 0.10 -0.84
C ASP A 161 -11.61 -0.21 -2.05
N LEU A 162 -10.43 0.41 -2.09
CA LEU A 162 -9.45 0.17 -3.16
C LEU A 162 -8.61 -1.07 -2.83
N ILE A 163 -8.55 -2.00 -3.79
CA ILE A 163 -7.73 -3.21 -3.72
C ILE A 163 -6.76 -3.29 -4.90
N GLU A 164 -5.75 -4.13 -4.76
CA GLU A 164 -4.75 -4.41 -5.79
C GLU A 164 -4.67 -5.91 -6.08
N ILE A 165 -4.66 -6.25 -7.37
CA ILE A 165 -4.22 -7.57 -7.83
C ILE A 165 -2.74 -7.49 -8.21
N VAL A 166 -1.96 -8.42 -7.67
CA VAL A 166 -0.50 -8.51 -7.84
C VAL A 166 -0.16 -9.84 -8.47
N THR A 167 0.45 -9.82 -9.65
CA THR A 167 0.84 -11.03 -10.38
C THR A 167 2.31 -11.41 -10.19
N GLY A 168 3.10 -10.59 -9.48
CA GLY A 168 4.55 -10.76 -9.39
C GLY A 168 5.31 -10.32 -10.64
N ARG A 169 4.60 -9.77 -11.64
CA ARG A 169 5.18 -9.17 -12.86
C ARG A 169 4.53 -7.83 -13.11
N GLY A 170 5.31 -6.85 -13.53
CA GLY A 170 4.81 -5.51 -13.87
C GLY A 170 4.14 -4.79 -12.70
N SER A 171 3.22 -3.90 -13.04
CA SER A 171 2.47 -3.09 -12.08
C SER A 171 1.24 -3.82 -11.57
N PRO A 172 0.86 -3.65 -10.29
CA PRO A 172 -0.40 -4.15 -9.79
C PRO A 172 -1.57 -3.45 -10.48
N LEU A 173 -2.67 -4.16 -10.65
CA LEU A 173 -3.91 -3.58 -11.14
C LEU A 173 -4.80 -3.19 -9.97
N ARG A 174 -5.17 -1.92 -9.91
CA ARG A 174 -6.04 -1.35 -8.86
C ARG A 174 -7.47 -1.26 -9.35
N ALA A 175 -8.39 -1.63 -8.46
CA ALA A 175 -9.82 -1.48 -8.68
C ALA A 175 -10.57 -1.30 -7.37
N TRP A 176 -11.80 -0.84 -7.47
CA TRP A 176 -12.71 -0.72 -6.34
C TRP A 176 -13.37 -2.07 -6.07
N ALA A 177 -13.39 -2.49 -4.82
CA ALA A 177 -14.07 -3.71 -4.40
C ALA A 177 -15.59 -3.53 -4.53
N LEU A 178 -16.24 -4.43 -5.24
CA LEU A 178 -17.68 -4.63 -5.24
C LEU A 178 -17.95 -5.95 -4.52
N LEU A 179 -18.60 -5.91 -3.37
CA LEU A 179 -18.83 -7.12 -2.59
C LEU A 179 -19.94 -7.99 -3.19
N GLY A 180 -19.62 -9.27 -3.44
CA GLY A 180 -20.56 -10.25 -3.98
C GLY A 180 -20.89 -11.38 -3.00
N GLU A 181 -22.06 -11.99 -3.19
CA GLU A 181 -22.47 -13.18 -2.46
C GLU A 181 -21.89 -14.43 -3.13
N GLY A 182 -21.23 -15.29 -2.32
CA GLY A 182 -20.73 -16.59 -2.77
C GLY A 182 -19.40 -16.52 -3.55
N GLY A 183 -18.87 -17.70 -3.88
CA GLY A 183 -17.58 -17.85 -4.56
C GLY A 183 -16.38 -17.74 -3.60
N GLU A 184 -15.23 -18.18 -4.10
CA GLU A 184 -13.94 -18.07 -3.40
C GLU A 184 -12.94 -17.23 -4.19
N ASN A 185 -13.25 -16.98 -5.47
CA ASN A 185 -12.37 -16.35 -6.44
C ASN A 185 -12.73 -14.89 -6.69
N ILE A 186 -11.75 -14.09 -7.09
CA ILE A 186 -12.00 -12.71 -7.51
C ILE A 186 -12.45 -12.69 -8.98
N VAL A 187 -13.55 -11.96 -9.26
CA VAL A 187 -14.09 -11.86 -10.61
C VAL A 187 -13.70 -10.51 -11.21
N VAL A 188 -13.17 -10.54 -12.42
CA VAL A 188 -12.63 -9.37 -13.11
C VAL A 188 -13.13 -9.31 -14.56
N SER A 189 -13.03 -8.14 -15.20
CA SER A 189 -13.34 -7.98 -16.63
C SER A 189 -12.30 -8.63 -17.53
N ALA A 190 -12.65 -8.87 -18.79
CA ALA A 190 -11.72 -9.37 -19.81
C ALA A 190 -10.52 -8.42 -19.98
N SER A 191 -10.74 -7.11 -20.01
CA SER A 191 -9.65 -6.13 -20.13
C SER A 191 -8.71 -6.16 -18.91
N SER A 192 -9.23 -6.46 -17.73
CA SER A 192 -8.41 -6.62 -16.54
C SER A 192 -7.51 -7.84 -16.61
N LEU A 193 -7.99 -8.96 -17.16
CA LEU A 193 -7.18 -10.15 -17.44
C LEU A 193 -6.04 -9.83 -18.42
N ASP A 194 -6.35 -9.14 -19.50
CA ASP A 194 -5.35 -8.73 -20.52
C ASP A 194 -4.27 -7.83 -19.91
N ILE A 195 -4.66 -6.83 -19.10
CA ILE A 195 -3.71 -5.93 -18.43
C ILE A 195 -2.81 -6.68 -17.44
N LEU A 196 -3.37 -7.63 -16.70
CA LEU A 196 -2.63 -8.45 -15.75
C LEU A 196 -1.77 -9.52 -16.43
N GLY A 197 -2.05 -9.85 -17.68
CA GLY A 197 -1.39 -10.93 -18.41
C GLY A 197 -1.69 -12.32 -17.82
N VAL A 198 -2.93 -12.51 -17.35
CA VAL A 198 -3.39 -13.76 -16.72
C VAL A 198 -4.62 -14.33 -17.43
N THR A 199 -4.90 -15.60 -17.21
CA THR A 199 -6.08 -16.31 -17.71
C THR A 199 -6.98 -16.75 -16.55
N PRO A 200 -8.29 -16.98 -16.80
CA PRO A 200 -9.17 -17.51 -15.78
C PRO A 200 -8.60 -18.81 -15.17
N GLY A 201 -8.58 -18.88 -13.84
CA GLY A 201 -8.00 -19.97 -13.05
C GLY A 201 -6.57 -19.71 -12.55
N ASP A 202 -5.86 -18.70 -13.09
CA ASP A 202 -4.54 -18.34 -12.60
C ASP A 202 -4.61 -17.78 -11.18
N GLN A 203 -3.60 -18.12 -10.36
CA GLN A 203 -3.47 -17.63 -9.00
C GLN A 203 -2.81 -16.26 -8.97
N VAL A 204 -3.44 -15.33 -8.31
CA VAL A 204 -2.95 -13.95 -8.13
C VAL A 204 -2.92 -13.56 -6.66
N GLY A 205 -1.97 -12.70 -6.29
CA GLY A 205 -1.98 -12.06 -4.99
C GLY A 205 -3.04 -10.95 -4.94
N VAL A 206 -3.75 -10.84 -3.82
CA VAL A 206 -4.70 -9.73 -3.60
C VAL A 206 -4.36 -9.05 -2.28
N ARG A 207 -4.39 -7.72 -2.27
CA ARG A 207 -4.16 -6.92 -1.07
C ARG A 207 -4.98 -5.64 -1.07
N ALA A 208 -5.26 -5.08 0.10
CA ALA A 208 -5.83 -3.76 0.23
C ALA A 208 -4.81 -2.70 -0.20
N ALA A 209 -5.20 -1.74 -1.04
CA ALA A 209 -4.36 -0.62 -1.45
C ALA A 209 -4.44 0.52 -0.43
N ARG A 210 -4.07 0.24 0.82
CA ARG A 210 -4.13 1.23 1.91
C ARG A 210 -2.80 1.95 2.08
N PRO A 211 -2.82 3.22 2.52
CA PRO A 211 -1.63 3.89 3.02
C PRO A 211 -1.03 3.09 4.19
N HIS A 212 0.28 3.18 4.35
CA HIS A 212 0.95 2.56 5.50
C HIS A 212 0.40 3.15 6.81
N PRO A 213 0.00 2.33 7.81
CA PRO A 213 -0.65 2.83 9.02
C PRO A 213 0.19 3.85 9.82
N GLU A 214 1.51 3.79 9.72
CA GLU A 214 2.42 4.73 10.40
C GLU A 214 2.49 6.11 9.73
N THR A 215 1.88 6.31 8.57
CA THR A 215 1.87 7.61 7.86
C THR A 215 0.93 8.62 8.53
N TYR A 216 0.10 8.19 9.48
CA TYR A 216 -0.94 9.02 10.12
C TYR A 216 -0.94 8.93 11.67
N ALA A 217 0.10 8.34 12.28
CA ALA A 217 0.26 8.27 13.72
C ALA A 217 1.01 9.50 14.27
#